data_7947765e78d2f41ebfed2836348d9028
#
_entry.id   7947765e78d2f41ebfed2836348d9028
#
_cell.length_a   1.000
_cell.length_b   1.000
_cell.length_c   1.000
_cell.angle_alpha   90.00
_cell.angle_beta   90.00
_cell.angle_gamma   90.00
#
_symmetry.space_group_name_H-M   'P 1'
#
loop_
_entity.id
_entity.type
_entity.pdbx_description
1 polymer ?
#
loop_
_entity_poly.entity_id
_entity_poly.type
_entity_poly.pdbx_seq_one_letter_code
_entity_poly.pdbx_strand_id
1 'polypeptide(L)'
;MTASQPQPSIAWINGAWGRPAELALPLSDRGLQLADGLFETVLIDHKRPCLLDAHLRRWEESSELLGMAPPPKWSWLDPLIQDAIARLGLEQMCGALRLNW
;
A
#
# COMPACT_ATOMS: atom_id res chain seq x y z
N MET A 1 -6.45 -30.26 12.43
CA MET A 1 -6.56 -28.88 11.96
C MET A 1 -5.56 -28.63 10.85
N THR A 2 -6.05 -28.29 9.70
CA THR A 2 -5.16 -27.95 8.59
C THR A 2 -4.70 -26.49 8.73
N ALA A 3 -3.42 -26.27 8.59
CA ALA A 3 -2.91 -24.90 8.53
C ALA A 3 -3.48 -24.21 7.29
N SER A 4 -4.00 -23.01 7.46
CA SER A 4 -4.44 -22.21 6.32
C SER A 4 -3.25 -21.86 5.46
N GLN A 5 -3.43 -21.91 4.15
CA GLN A 5 -2.42 -21.46 3.21
C GLN A 5 -2.21 -19.95 3.39
N PRO A 6 -0.96 -19.45 3.34
CA PRO A 6 -0.75 -18.01 3.33
C PRO A 6 -1.45 -17.39 2.14
N GLN A 7 -2.13 -16.28 2.35
CA GLN A 7 -2.72 -15.54 1.25
C GLN A 7 -1.61 -14.98 0.35
N PRO A 8 -1.77 -15.05 -0.98
CA PRO A 8 -0.80 -14.46 -1.88
C PRO A 8 -0.68 -12.95 -1.61
N SER A 9 0.53 -12.47 -1.57
CA SER A 9 0.80 -11.07 -1.34
C SER A 9 2.00 -10.59 -2.13
N ILE A 10 1.99 -9.32 -2.49
CA ILE A 10 3.07 -8.65 -3.19
C ILE A 10 3.30 -7.32 -2.50
N ALA A 11 4.53 -6.85 -2.50
CA ALA A 11 4.86 -5.56 -1.96
C ALA A 11 5.78 -4.78 -2.90
N TRP A 12 5.73 -3.48 -2.77
CA TRP A 12 6.62 -2.55 -3.45
C TRP A 12 7.20 -1.60 -2.42
N ILE A 13 8.50 -1.42 -2.44
CA ILE A 13 9.19 -0.47 -1.58
C ILE A 13 10.30 0.21 -2.36
N ASN A 14 10.26 1.53 -2.41
CA ASN A 14 11.34 2.35 -3.01
C ASN A 14 11.79 1.86 -4.39
N GLY A 15 10.83 1.47 -5.23
CA GLY A 15 11.11 1.05 -6.60
C GLY A 15 11.29 -0.45 -6.81
N ALA A 16 11.23 -1.26 -5.76
CA ALA A 16 11.43 -2.70 -5.87
C ALA A 16 10.15 -3.47 -5.55
N TRP A 17 9.75 -4.36 -6.47
CA TRP A 17 8.70 -5.35 -6.23
C TRP A 17 9.29 -6.60 -5.60
N GLY A 18 8.51 -7.26 -4.76
CA GLY A 18 8.88 -8.54 -4.18
C GLY A 18 7.81 -9.07 -3.25
N ARG A 19 7.99 -10.30 -2.78
CA ARG A 19 7.16 -10.79 -1.68
C ARG A 19 7.54 -10.05 -0.40
N PRO A 20 6.58 -9.79 0.50
CA PRO A 20 6.90 -9.05 1.74
C PRO A 20 8.08 -9.63 2.53
N ALA A 21 8.24 -10.94 2.55
CA ALA A 21 9.35 -11.59 3.26
C ALA A 21 10.72 -11.37 2.60
N GLU A 22 10.75 -10.93 1.35
CA GLU A 22 11.99 -10.70 0.59
C GLU A 22 12.45 -9.25 0.61
N LEU A 23 11.58 -8.34 1.02
CA LEU A 23 11.88 -6.91 1.05
C LEU A 23 12.29 -6.48 2.46
N ALA A 24 13.08 -5.44 2.55
CA ALA A 24 13.60 -4.94 3.82
C ALA A 24 13.50 -3.43 3.89
N LEU A 25 13.32 -2.93 5.11
CA LEU A 25 13.43 -1.51 5.43
C LEU A 25 14.80 -1.24 6.04
N PRO A 26 15.43 -0.10 5.68
CA PRO A 26 16.63 0.32 6.40
C PRO A 26 16.32 0.55 7.89
N LEU A 27 17.24 0.20 8.78
CA LEU A 27 17.05 0.43 10.21
C LEU A 27 16.96 1.92 10.56
N SER A 28 17.40 2.80 9.67
CA SER A 28 17.30 4.25 9.82
C SER A 28 15.96 4.82 9.43
N ASP A 29 15.02 3.98 8.96
CA ASP A 29 13.70 4.44 8.54
C ASP A 29 12.95 5.10 9.70
N ARG A 30 12.42 6.31 9.47
CA ARG A 30 11.74 7.08 10.52
C ARG A 30 10.46 6.40 10.99
N GLY A 31 9.71 5.79 10.06
CA GLY A 31 8.52 5.04 10.43
C GLY A 31 8.82 3.88 11.35
N LEU A 32 9.95 3.21 11.13
CA LEU A 32 10.40 2.10 11.97
C LEU A 32 10.86 2.59 13.34
N GLN A 33 11.71 3.63 13.39
CA GLN A 33 12.32 4.07 14.64
C GLN A 33 11.44 4.97 15.49
N LEU A 34 10.64 5.82 14.85
CA LEU A 34 9.91 6.89 15.53
C LEU A 34 8.40 6.75 15.41
N ALA A 35 7.91 5.68 14.78
CA ALA A 35 6.51 5.53 14.40
C ALA A 35 6.00 6.75 13.60
N ASP A 36 6.86 7.37 12.82
CA ASP A 36 6.59 8.58 12.06
C ASP A 36 6.07 8.17 10.68
N GLY A 37 4.83 7.69 10.64
CA GLY A 37 4.25 7.18 9.42
C GLY A 37 2.73 7.12 9.45
N LEU A 38 2.16 7.00 8.27
CA LEU A 38 0.72 6.92 8.04
C LEU A 38 0.41 5.74 7.14
N PHE A 39 -0.76 5.15 7.30
CA PHE A 39 -1.22 4.14 6.35
C PHE A 39 -2.71 4.28 6.07
N GLU A 40 -3.10 3.81 4.90
CA GLU A 40 -4.49 3.60 4.49
C GLU A 40 -4.63 2.17 4.00
N THR A 41 -5.77 1.56 4.28
CA THR A 41 -6.10 0.23 3.75
C THR A 41 -7.30 0.37 2.83
N VAL A 42 -7.11 0.01 1.57
CA VAL A 42 -8.11 0.16 0.51
C VAL A 42 -8.56 -1.22 0.06
N LEU A 43 -9.86 -1.44 0.03
CA LEU A 43 -10.42 -2.66 -0.54
C LEU A 43 -10.27 -2.63 -2.06
N ILE A 44 -9.73 -3.70 -2.62
CA ILE A 44 -9.74 -3.94 -4.06
C ILE A 44 -10.82 -4.97 -4.35
N ASP A 45 -11.83 -4.58 -5.12
CA ASP A 45 -12.93 -5.45 -5.49
C ASP A 45 -12.96 -5.61 -6.99
N HIS A 46 -12.64 -6.81 -7.48
CA HIS A 46 -12.60 -7.12 -8.91
C HIS A 46 -11.82 -6.04 -9.68
N LYS A 47 -10.55 -5.85 -9.32
CA LYS A 47 -9.58 -4.87 -9.81
C LYS A 47 -9.91 -3.39 -9.54
N ARG A 48 -10.97 -3.09 -8.80
CA ARG A 48 -11.36 -1.70 -8.51
C ARG A 48 -11.01 -1.31 -7.08
N PRO A 49 -10.16 -0.30 -6.88
CA PRO A 49 -9.94 0.24 -5.54
C PRO A 49 -11.18 1.01 -5.09
N CYS A 50 -11.75 0.56 -3.97
CA CYS A 50 -12.98 1.13 -3.44
C CYS A 50 -12.69 2.39 -2.63
N LEU A 51 -13.46 3.46 -2.88
CA LEU A 51 -13.36 4.72 -2.15
C LEU A 51 -11.95 5.31 -2.15
N LEU A 52 -11.21 5.08 -3.23
CA LEU A 52 -9.81 5.49 -3.30
C LEU A 52 -9.64 7.00 -3.10
N ASP A 53 -10.51 7.81 -3.69
CA ASP A 53 -10.43 9.27 -3.55
C ASP A 53 -10.52 9.70 -2.09
N ALA A 54 -11.43 9.10 -1.32
CA ALA A 54 -11.58 9.40 0.09
C ALA A 54 -10.37 8.95 0.90
N HIS A 55 -9.81 7.77 0.59
CA HIS A 55 -8.59 7.28 1.23
C HIS A 55 -7.39 8.19 0.95
N LEU A 56 -7.20 8.58 -0.30
CA LEU A 56 -6.06 9.44 -0.67
C LEU A 56 -6.20 10.84 -0.07
N ARG A 57 -7.42 11.37 0.00
CA ARG A 57 -7.65 12.67 0.64
C ARG A 57 -7.30 12.63 2.12
N ARG A 58 -7.76 11.60 2.83
CA ARG A 58 -7.44 11.45 4.25
C ARG A 58 -5.95 11.25 4.48
N TRP A 59 -5.30 10.48 3.64
CA TRP A 59 -3.85 10.24 3.69
C TRP A 59 -3.07 11.56 3.54
N GLU A 60 -3.46 12.38 2.57
CA GLU A 60 -2.85 13.67 2.33
C GLU A 60 -3.11 14.66 3.48
N GLU A 61 -4.36 14.76 3.94
CA GLU A 61 -4.71 15.63 5.06
C GLU A 61 -3.98 15.25 6.34
N SER A 62 -3.89 13.96 6.63
CA SER A 62 -3.20 13.47 7.82
C SER A 62 -1.69 13.74 7.73
N SER A 63 -1.08 13.59 6.56
CA SER A 63 0.34 13.91 6.39
C SER A 63 0.60 15.39 6.65
N GLU A 64 -0.29 16.26 6.20
CA GLU A 64 -0.18 17.69 6.44
C GLU A 64 -0.29 18.01 7.93
N LEU A 65 -1.27 17.42 8.62
CA LEU A 65 -1.44 17.60 10.07
C LEU A 65 -0.21 17.17 10.87
N LEU A 66 0.49 16.15 10.42
CA LEU A 66 1.69 15.64 11.09
C LEU A 66 2.98 16.33 10.64
N GLY A 67 2.87 17.33 9.76
CA GLY A 67 4.04 18.05 9.26
C GLY A 67 4.94 17.20 8.37
N MET A 68 4.41 16.13 7.78
CA MET A 68 5.16 15.28 6.86
C MET A 68 5.16 15.85 5.45
N ALA A 69 6.14 15.46 4.65
CA ALA A 69 6.10 15.73 3.23
C ALA A 69 4.82 15.14 2.62
N PRO A 70 4.23 15.77 1.60
CA PRO A 70 3.00 15.23 1.00
C PRO A 70 3.25 13.87 0.36
N PRO A 71 2.31 12.93 0.50
CA PRO A 71 2.42 11.64 -0.18
C PRO A 71 2.26 11.81 -1.69
N PRO A 72 2.62 10.78 -2.48
CA PRO A 72 2.46 10.84 -3.93
C PRO A 72 1.03 11.11 -4.36
N LYS A 73 0.89 11.81 -5.47
CA LYS A 73 -0.42 12.13 -6.04
C LYS A 73 -0.98 10.96 -6.84
N TRP A 74 -2.28 11.02 -7.08
CA TRP A 74 -3.01 10.02 -7.84
C TRP A 74 -2.35 9.66 -9.17
N SER A 75 -1.91 10.65 -9.93
CA SER A 75 -1.30 10.43 -11.24
C SER A 75 -0.05 9.55 -11.18
N TRP A 76 0.68 9.60 -10.07
CA TRP A 76 1.85 8.77 -9.84
C TRP A 76 1.45 7.40 -9.29
N LEU A 77 0.46 7.36 -8.40
CA LEU A 77 0.04 6.14 -7.71
C LEU A 77 -0.76 5.19 -8.61
N ASP A 78 -1.59 5.71 -9.51
CA ASP A 78 -2.50 4.88 -10.30
C ASP A 78 -1.79 3.76 -11.08
N PRO A 79 -0.73 4.03 -11.84
CA PRO A 79 -0.03 2.95 -12.54
C PRO A 79 0.54 1.90 -11.58
N LEU A 80 1.01 2.32 -10.42
CA LEU A 80 1.58 1.43 -9.43
C LEU A 80 0.50 0.53 -8.81
N ILE A 81 -0.67 1.09 -8.50
CA ILE A 81 -1.81 0.35 -7.98
C ILE A 81 -2.31 -0.66 -9.01
N GLN A 82 -2.43 -0.26 -10.27
CA GLN A 82 -2.85 -1.16 -11.34
C GLN A 82 -1.85 -2.30 -11.54
N ASP A 83 -0.56 -2.01 -11.44
CA ASP A 83 0.48 -3.03 -11.52
C ASP A 83 0.39 -4.01 -10.36
N ALA A 84 0.14 -3.53 -9.15
CA ALA A 84 -0.07 -4.40 -7.98
C ALA A 84 -1.27 -5.34 -8.17
N ILE A 85 -2.38 -4.81 -8.67
CA ILE A 85 -3.60 -5.59 -8.94
C ILE A 85 -3.30 -6.69 -9.96
N ALA A 86 -2.59 -6.35 -11.04
CA ALA A 86 -2.23 -7.30 -12.09
C ALA A 86 -1.30 -8.39 -11.56
N ARG A 87 -0.30 -8.03 -10.77
CA ARG A 87 0.68 -8.98 -10.22
C ARG A 87 0.05 -10.00 -9.29
N LEU A 88 -1.01 -9.64 -8.56
CA LEU A 88 -1.73 -10.56 -7.70
C LEU A 88 -2.91 -11.26 -8.38
N GLY A 89 -3.25 -10.89 -9.61
CA GLY A 89 -4.39 -11.47 -10.31
C GLY A 89 -5.73 -11.16 -9.65
N LEU A 90 -5.90 -9.94 -9.18
CA LEU A 90 -7.12 -9.51 -8.47
C LEU A 90 -8.24 -9.06 -9.40
N GLU A 91 -8.20 -9.43 -10.68
CA GLU A 91 -9.22 -9.03 -11.66
C GLU A 91 -10.60 -9.62 -11.34
N GLN A 92 -10.63 -10.80 -10.71
CA GLN A 92 -11.86 -11.52 -10.39
C GLN A 92 -11.99 -11.80 -8.89
N MET A 93 -11.20 -11.16 -8.05
CA MET A 93 -11.13 -11.44 -6.62
C MET A 93 -11.08 -10.15 -5.82
N CYS A 94 -11.34 -10.28 -4.53
CA CYS A 94 -11.14 -9.18 -3.60
C CYS A 94 -9.76 -9.26 -2.96
N GLY A 95 -9.23 -8.10 -2.64
CA GLY A 95 -7.95 -8.00 -1.94
C GLY A 95 -7.89 -6.72 -1.12
N ALA A 96 -6.82 -6.57 -0.35
CA ALA A 96 -6.57 -5.37 0.43
C ALA A 96 -5.25 -4.75 -0.02
N LEU A 97 -5.29 -3.44 -0.26
CA LEU A 97 -4.12 -2.65 -0.59
C LEU A 97 -3.78 -1.79 0.63
N ARG A 98 -2.56 -1.90 1.11
CA ARG A 98 -2.07 -1.02 2.17
C ARG A 98 -1.08 -0.03 1.58
N LEU A 99 -1.35 1.25 1.80
CA LEU A 99 -0.47 2.35 1.42
C LEU A 99 0.20 2.89 2.68
N ASN A 100 1.53 2.87 2.71
CA ASN A 100 2.32 3.40 3.83
C ASN A 100 3.13 4.61 3.36
N TRP A 101 3.18 5.64 4.20
CA TRP A 101 3.92 6.86 3.91
C TRP A 101 4.73 7.31 5.13
#